data_02e93e88c57de7d910330629dd9c011c
#
_entry.id   02e93e88c57de7d910330629dd9c011c
#
_cell.length_a   1.000
_cell.length_b   1.000
_cell.length_c   1.000
_cell.angle_alpha   90.00
_cell.angle_beta   90.00
_cell.angle_gamma   90.00
#
_symmetry.space_group_name_H-M   'P 1'
#
loop_
_entity.id
_entity.type
_entity.pdbx_description
1 polymer ?
#
loop_
_entity_poly.entity_id
_entity_poly.type
_entity_poly.pdbx_seq_one_letter_code
_entity_poly.pdbx_strand_id
1 'polypeptide(L)'
;MNTLVTIITPTTGKKTLFRLIDSIEKQNISYVHILLWDDKREDSFLFPGPDMKTQQPEDLNMSSQLGYRYSIVIPGNMVLGSAAGSSLRAIAMMAANTIYVTFADDDVWWEDGHLKSLFSAMNGKSWAYCKRRIWTDENECLGIDNFESVGDNPDRKVAYEMVDNNTLMFSRRLGTSAAVLYRETNQYNDDRLFYAFLKQYGGNPGKTEKATINQICPKRLELMFRQLCTKE
;
A
#
# COMPACT_ATOMS: atom_id res chain seq x y z
N MET A 1 19.87 -2.61 -15.11
CA MET A 1 18.77 -1.60 -15.13
C MET A 1 18.63 -1.05 -13.72
N ASN A 2 18.51 0.26 -13.56
CA ASN A 2 18.27 0.80 -12.24
C ASN A 2 16.81 0.52 -11.85
N THR A 3 16.58 -0.24 -10.80
CA THR A 3 15.24 -0.48 -10.27
C THR A 3 14.66 0.83 -9.75
N LEU A 4 13.46 1.17 -10.18
CA LEU A 4 12.89 2.50 -9.98
C LEU A 4 12.06 2.62 -8.71
N VAL A 5 11.33 1.57 -8.30
CA VAL A 5 10.37 1.63 -7.19
C VAL A 5 10.47 0.43 -6.27
N THR A 6 10.38 0.67 -4.96
CA THR A 6 10.13 -0.35 -3.95
C THR A 6 8.63 -0.38 -3.64
N ILE A 7 8.02 -1.56 -3.77
CA ILE A 7 6.65 -1.86 -3.38
C ILE A 7 6.70 -2.54 -2.03
N ILE A 8 5.96 -2.05 -1.06
CA ILE A 8 5.96 -2.55 0.32
C ILE A 8 4.58 -3.13 0.64
N THR A 9 4.54 -4.41 0.98
CA THR A 9 3.31 -5.13 1.34
C THR A 9 3.44 -5.76 2.72
N PRO A 10 2.86 -5.15 3.77
CA PRO A 10 2.61 -5.85 5.01
C PRO A 10 1.53 -6.91 4.80
N THR A 11 1.72 -8.11 5.31
CA THR A 11 0.75 -9.19 5.12
C THR A 11 0.70 -10.16 6.29
N THR A 12 -0.48 -10.70 6.52
CA THR A 12 -0.70 -11.87 7.39
C THR A 12 -0.98 -13.14 6.57
N GLY A 13 -0.78 -13.08 5.25
CA GLY A 13 -1.00 -14.21 4.34
C GLY A 13 -2.45 -14.36 3.88
N LYS A 14 -3.19 -13.26 3.68
CA LYS A 14 -4.54 -13.33 3.12
C LYS A 14 -4.53 -13.91 1.69
N LYS A 15 -5.60 -14.61 1.29
CA LYS A 15 -5.75 -15.14 -0.08
C LYS A 15 -5.71 -14.06 -1.16
N THR A 16 -6.13 -12.86 -0.83
CA THR A 16 -6.12 -11.68 -1.70
C THR A 16 -4.71 -11.26 -2.10
N LEU A 17 -3.67 -11.63 -1.33
CA LEU A 17 -2.27 -11.38 -1.64
C LEU A 17 -1.87 -11.87 -3.05
N PHE A 18 -2.37 -13.03 -3.49
CA PHE A 18 -2.05 -13.55 -4.83
C PHE A 18 -2.57 -12.63 -5.94
N ARG A 19 -3.78 -12.09 -5.77
CA ARG A 19 -4.34 -11.13 -6.72
C ARG A 19 -3.51 -9.85 -6.81
N LEU A 20 -2.98 -9.38 -5.69
CA LEU A 20 -2.04 -8.27 -5.66
C LEU A 20 -0.75 -8.64 -6.42
N ILE A 21 -0.14 -9.78 -6.09
CA ILE A 21 1.09 -10.26 -6.73
C ILE A 21 0.93 -10.32 -8.26
N ASP A 22 -0.13 -10.96 -8.74
CA ASP A 22 -0.42 -11.07 -10.17
C ASP A 22 -0.58 -9.69 -10.83
N SER A 23 -1.17 -8.73 -10.13
CA SER A 23 -1.35 -7.38 -10.65
C SER A 23 -0.04 -6.58 -10.68
N ILE A 24 0.87 -6.81 -9.73
CA ILE A 24 2.20 -6.21 -9.71
C ILE A 24 3.06 -6.76 -10.87
N GLU A 25 3.00 -8.06 -11.13
CA GLU A 25 3.78 -8.70 -12.20
C GLU A 25 3.40 -8.21 -13.60
N LYS A 26 2.18 -7.71 -13.76
CA LYS A 26 1.71 -7.08 -15.01
C LYS A 26 2.21 -5.64 -15.20
N GLN A 27 2.82 -5.03 -14.18
CA GLN A 27 3.36 -3.68 -14.31
C GLN A 27 4.66 -3.69 -15.12
N ASN A 28 4.70 -2.96 -16.21
CA ASN A 28 5.86 -2.89 -17.11
C ASN A 28 6.88 -1.83 -16.64
N ILE A 29 7.28 -1.90 -15.38
CA ILE A 29 8.25 -0.99 -14.74
C ILE A 29 9.13 -1.80 -13.79
N SER A 30 10.43 -1.50 -13.76
CA SER A 30 11.35 -2.18 -12.88
C SER A 30 11.08 -1.88 -11.40
N TYR A 31 10.90 -2.93 -10.59
CA TYR A 31 10.53 -2.82 -9.16
C TYR A 31 11.30 -3.78 -8.26
N VAL A 32 11.32 -3.46 -6.98
CA VAL A 32 11.58 -4.39 -5.87
C VAL A 32 10.29 -4.53 -5.07
N HIS A 33 9.80 -5.73 -4.85
CA HIS A 33 8.64 -6.00 -4.01
C HIS A 33 9.07 -6.64 -2.70
N ILE A 34 8.80 -5.98 -1.58
CA ILE A 34 9.10 -6.45 -0.24
C ILE A 34 7.80 -6.90 0.43
N LEU A 35 7.67 -8.21 0.62
CA LEU A 35 6.60 -8.81 1.42
C LEU A 35 7.07 -8.89 2.88
N LEU A 36 6.36 -8.24 3.80
CA LEU A 36 6.65 -8.32 5.23
C LEU A 36 5.55 -9.11 5.93
N TRP A 37 5.90 -10.30 6.37
CA TRP A 37 4.99 -11.19 7.06
C TRP A 37 4.88 -10.82 8.54
N ASP A 38 3.68 -10.45 8.97
CA ASP A 38 3.34 -10.26 10.38
C ASP A 38 2.95 -11.63 10.96
N ASP A 39 3.92 -12.34 11.52
CA ASP A 39 3.66 -13.61 12.18
C ASP A 39 3.19 -13.37 13.63
N LYS A 40 1.88 -13.36 13.82
CA LYS A 40 1.24 -13.17 15.13
C LYS A 40 1.19 -14.41 16.01
N ARG A 41 1.74 -15.55 15.57
CA ARG A 41 1.72 -16.79 16.34
C ARG A 41 2.84 -16.79 17.36
N GLU A 42 2.50 -17.03 18.62
CA GLU A 42 3.45 -17.09 19.73
C GLU A 42 4.49 -18.24 19.57
N ASP A 43 4.17 -19.28 18.79
CA ASP A 43 4.93 -20.52 18.72
C ASP A 43 5.64 -20.82 17.40
N SER A 44 5.57 -19.95 16.39
CA SER A 44 6.15 -20.28 15.09
C SER A 44 7.04 -19.19 14.51
N PHE A 45 8.30 -19.45 14.47
CA PHE A 45 9.29 -18.68 13.71
C PHE A 45 9.20 -18.86 12.19
N LEU A 46 8.29 -19.68 11.65
CA LEU A 46 8.48 -20.22 10.31
C LEU A 46 7.24 -20.45 9.43
N PHE A 47 6.01 -20.06 9.80
CA PHE A 47 4.88 -20.47 8.96
C PHE A 47 3.87 -19.38 8.63
N PRO A 48 3.42 -19.32 7.36
CA PRO A 48 2.31 -18.49 6.93
C PRO A 48 1.03 -18.85 7.69
N GLY A 49 0.11 -17.90 7.77
CA GLY A 49 -1.18 -18.07 8.43
C GLY A 49 -1.98 -19.29 7.95
N PRO A 50 -3.04 -19.67 8.65
CA PRO A 50 -3.82 -20.89 8.40
C PRO A 50 -4.38 -20.99 6.98
N ASP A 51 -4.49 -19.87 6.27
CA ASP A 51 -4.99 -19.83 4.89
C ASP A 51 -3.93 -20.14 3.84
N MET A 52 -2.64 -20.18 4.22
CA MET A 52 -1.53 -20.47 3.31
C MET A 52 -0.80 -21.77 3.67
N LYS A 53 -1.56 -22.80 4.03
CA LYS A 53 -1.04 -24.12 4.51
C LYS A 53 -0.07 -24.83 3.56
N THR A 54 0.08 -24.37 2.33
CA THR A 54 0.85 -25.06 1.29
C THR A 54 2.05 -24.29 0.74
N GLN A 55 2.14 -22.97 1.03
CA GLN A 55 3.27 -22.18 0.52
C GLN A 55 4.03 -21.52 1.66
N GLN A 56 5.36 -21.67 1.61
CA GLN A 56 6.26 -20.96 2.51
C GLN A 56 6.51 -19.54 1.97
N PRO A 57 6.84 -18.55 2.83
CA PRO A 57 7.16 -17.18 2.38
C PRO A 57 8.24 -17.16 1.28
N GLU A 58 9.21 -18.08 1.34
CA GLU A 58 10.30 -18.22 0.37
C GLU A 58 9.83 -18.63 -1.02
N ASP A 59 8.72 -19.36 -1.12
CA ASP A 59 8.13 -19.79 -2.40
C ASP A 59 7.62 -18.59 -3.22
N LEU A 60 7.38 -17.45 -2.57
CA LEU A 60 6.98 -16.21 -3.22
C LEU A 60 8.16 -15.34 -3.67
N ASN A 61 9.40 -15.73 -3.35
CA ASN A 61 10.56 -15.02 -3.85
C ASN A 61 10.64 -15.15 -5.38
N MET A 62 10.96 -14.04 -6.04
CA MET A 62 11.03 -13.98 -7.48
C MET A 62 12.19 -13.10 -7.94
N SER A 63 12.81 -13.51 -9.04
CA SER A 63 13.74 -12.67 -9.80
C SER A 63 13.37 -12.72 -11.27
N SER A 64 13.19 -11.57 -11.89
CA SER A 64 12.89 -11.42 -13.32
C SER A 64 13.66 -10.25 -13.92
N GLN A 65 13.52 -10.03 -15.23
CA GLN A 65 14.13 -8.87 -15.89
C GLN A 65 13.59 -7.54 -15.38
N LEU A 66 12.33 -7.49 -14.92
CA LEU A 66 11.66 -6.28 -14.48
C LEU A 66 11.63 -6.11 -12.97
N GLY A 67 11.75 -7.19 -12.19
CA GLY A 67 11.59 -7.06 -10.75
C GLY A 67 12.15 -8.20 -9.92
N TYR A 68 12.26 -7.88 -8.64
CA TYR A 68 12.64 -8.81 -7.58
C TYR A 68 11.57 -8.77 -6.49
N ARG A 69 11.24 -9.93 -5.93
CA ARG A 69 10.39 -10.05 -4.75
C ARG A 69 11.14 -10.76 -3.65
N TYR A 70 11.05 -10.19 -2.44
CA TYR A 70 11.62 -10.79 -1.25
C TYR A 70 10.52 -10.94 -0.21
N SER A 71 10.51 -12.07 0.48
CA SER A 71 9.68 -12.28 1.67
C SER A 71 10.54 -12.15 2.91
N ILE A 72 10.10 -11.37 3.87
CA ILE A 72 10.74 -11.17 5.16
C ILE A 72 9.71 -11.50 6.24
N VAL A 73 10.01 -12.48 7.08
CA VAL A 73 9.17 -12.83 8.23
C VAL A 73 9.62 -12.00 9.42
N ILE A 74 8.70 -11.26 10.00
CA ILE A 74 8.92 -10.51 11.25
C ILE A 74 8.14 -11.21 12.36
N PRO A 75 8.81 -11.79 13.36
CA PRO A 75 8.14 -12.43 14.48
C PRO A 75 7.21 -11.43 15.21
N GLY A 76 5.99 -11.87 15.52
CA GLY A 76 4.95 -11.01 16.08
C GLY A 76 5.29 -10.34 17.42
N ASN A 77 6.22 -10.92 18.19
CA ASN A 77 6.72 -10.34 19.41
C ASN A 77 7.74 -9.19 19.20
N MET A 78 8.25 -9.02 17.99
CA MET A 78 9.18 -7.92 17.65
C MET A 78 8.44 -6.67 17.16
N VAL A 79 7.16 -6.81 16.82
CA VAL A 79 6.34 -5.72 16.29
C VAL A 79 5.25 -5.40 17.31
N LEU A 80 5.63 -4.68 18.36
CA LEU A 80 4.72 -4.30 19.44
C LEU A 80 3.54 -3.49 18.88
N GLY A 81 2.34 -4.07 18.96
CA GLY A 81 1.09 -3.34 18.77
C GLY A 81 0.87 -2.74 17.40
N SER A 82 1.46 -3.33 16.33
CA SER A 82 1.30 -2.75 15.01
C SER A 82 -0.16 -2.84 14.56
N ALA A 83 -0.86 -1.73 14.65
CA ALA A 83 -2.13 -1.60 13.98
C ALA A 83 -1.86 -1.62 12.46
N ALA A 84 -2.53 -2.56 11.76
CA ALA A 84 -2.54 -2.60 10.30
C ALA A 84 -1.16 -2.57 9.59
N GLY A 85 -0.13 -3.19 10.17
CA GLY A 85 1.18 -3.31 9.53
C GLY A 85 2.06 -2.05 9.58
N SER A 86 1.74 -1.07 10.43
CA SER A 86 2.44 0.21 10.50
C SER A 86 3.95 0.07 10.74
N SER A 87 4.37 -0.66 11.77
CA SER A 87 5.79 -0.86 12.06
C SER A 87 6.51 -1.60 10.94
N LEU A 88 5.83 -2.50 10.24
CA LEU A 88 6.38 -3.21 9.08
C LEU A 88 6.69 -2.23 7.93
N ARG A 89 5.79 -1.27 7.68
CA ARG A 89 6.03 -0.20 6.69
C ARG A 89 7.24 0.64 7.07
N ALA A 90 7.42 0.98 8.36
CA ALA A 90 8.60 1.71 8.83
C ALA A 90 9.90 0.97 8.52
N ILE A 91 9.97 -0.33 8.85
CA ILE A 91 11.14 -1.18 8.59
C ILE A 91 11.46 -1.20 7.09
N ALA A 92 10.45 -1.44 6.25
CA ALA A 92 10.65 -1.54 4.81
C ALA A 92 11.02 -0.20 4.16
N MET A 93 10.45 0.92 4.61
CA MET A 93 10.87 2.25 4.14
C MET A 93 12.34 2.54 4.42
N MET A 94 12.83 2.12 5.60
CA MET A 94 14.25 2.25 5.95
C MET A 94 15.15 1.34 5.10
N ALA A 95 14.66 0.15 4.74
CA ALA A 95 15.38 -0.81 3.91
C ALA A 95 15.31 -0.52 2.40
N ALA A 96 14.37 0.30 1.95
CA ALA A 96 14.21 0.64 0.54
C ALA A 96 15.46 1.30 -0.03
N ASN A 97 15.94 0.85 -1.19
CA ASN A 97 17.14 1.37 -1.87
C ASN A 97 16.87 1.87 -3.29
N THR A 98 15.62 1.97 -3.71
CA THR A 98 15.18 2.51 -5.01
C THR A 98 14.93 4.02 -4.94
N ILE A 99 14.59 4.63 -6.08
CA ILE A 99 14.32 6.09 -6.13
C ILE A 99 13.00 6.42 -5.46
N TYR A 100 11.98 5.59 -5.68
CA TYR A 100 10.63 5.78 -5.18
C TYR A 100 10.16 4.60 -4.35
N VAL A 101 9.14 4.85 -3.54
CA VAL A 101 8.48 3.86 -2.69
C VAL A 101 6.97 3.99 -2.87
N THR A 102 6.26 2.87 -2.83
CA THR A 102 4.80 2.79 -2.80
C THR A 102 4.37 1.67 -1.85
N PHE A 103 3.16 1.79 -1.31
CA PHE A 103 2.56 0.73 -0.50
C PHE A 103 1.52 -0.04 -1.32
N ALA A 104 1.31 -1.29 -0.94
CA ALA A 104 0.25 -2.12 -1.47
C ALA A 104 -0.16 -3.13 -0.40
N ASP A 105 -1.28 -2.94 0.25
CA ASP A 105 -1.80 -3.90 1.23
C ASP A 105 -2.29 -5.18 0.56
N ASP A 106 -2.37 -6.26 1.31
CA ASP A 106 -2.71 -7.58 0.79
C ASP A 106 -4.19 -7.76 0.40
N ASP A 107 -5.00 -6.69 0.49
CA ASP A 107 -6.41 -6.61 0.06
C ASP A 107 -6.65 -5.65 -1.11
N VAL A 108 -5.57 -5.22 -1.79
CA VAL A 108 -5.66 -4.41 -3.00
C VAL A 108 -5.16 -5.17 -4.23
N TRP A 109 -5.51 -4.67 -5.42
CA TRP A 109 -4.87 -5.06 -6.69
C TRP A 109 -4.84 -3.86 -7.64
N TRP A 110 -3.93 -3.90 -8.58
CA TRP A 110 -3.66 -2.79 -9.48
C TRP A 110 -4.20 -3.02 -10.88
N GLU A 111 -4.65 -1.94 -11.50
CA GLU A 111 -4.93 -1.92 -12.95
C GLU A 111 -3.63 -1.92 -13.74
N ASP A 112 -3.71 -2.36 -14.99
CA ASP A 112 -2.60 -2.26 -15.93
C ASP A 112 -2.13 -0.81 -16.07
N GLY A 113 -0.83 -0.60 -15.95
CA GLY A 113 -0.22 0.73 -16.04
C GLY A 113 -0.38 1.61 -14.80
N HIS A 114 -0.77 1.07 -13.64
CA HIS A 114 -0.84 1.80 -12.38
C HIS A 114 0.48 2.51 -12.07
N LEU A 115 1.60 1.78 -12.00
CA LEU A 115 2.91 2.38 -11.74
C LEU A 115 3.29 3.43 -12.77
N LYS A 116 3.01 3.19 -14.06
CA LYS A 116 3.28 4.16 -15.12
C LYS A 116 2.50 5.46 -14.93
N SER A 117 1.25 5.39 -14.49
CA SER A 117 0.44 6.58 -14.24
C SER A 117 0.97 7.40 -13.07
N LEU A 118 1.36 6.74 -11.97
CA LEU A 118 1.98 7.41 -10.83
C LEU A 118 3.35 8.02 -11.20
N PHE A 119 4.20 7.32 -11.96
CA PHE A 119 5.44 7.88 -12.45
C PHE A 119 5.24 9.15 -13.28
N SER A 120 4.24 9.13 -14.16
CA SER A 120 3.90 10.32 -14.95
C SER A 120 3.47 11.48 -14.06
N ALA A 121 2.70 11.21 -13.01
CA ALA A 121 2.28 12.21 -12.03
C ALA A 121 3.46 12.72 -11.16
N MET A 122 4.51 11.91 -10.96
CA MET A 122 5.71 12.28 -10.22
C MET A 122 6.60 13.28 -10.94
N ASN A 123 6.34 13.63 -12.21
CA ASN A 123 7.20 14.51 -12.98
C ASN A 123 7.46 15.85 -12.26
N GLY A 124 8.69 16.04 -11.79
CA GLY A 124 9.09 17.22 -10.99
C GLY A 124 8.47 17.29 -9.59
N LYS A 125 7.85 16.20 -9.10
CA LYS A 125 7.24 16.12 -7.78
C LYS A 125 7.98 15.13 -6.89
N SER A 126 7.87 15.30 -5.57
CA SER A 126 8.45 14.39 -4.59
C SER A 126 7.48 13.28 -4.17
N TRP A 127 6.20 13.43 -4.47
CA TRP A 127 5.15 12.46 -4.22
C TRP A 127 3.95 12.66 -5.16
N ALA A 128 3.18 11.60 -5.36
CA ALA A 128 1.97 11.58 -6.16
C ALA A 128 0.96 10.59 -5.58
N TYR A 129 -0.29 10.72 -5.99
CA TYR A 129 -1.34 9.75 -5.64
C TYR A 129 -2.34 9.56 -6.78
N CYS A 130 -3.05 8.43 -6.72
CA CYS A 130 -4.14 8.09 -7.62
C CYS A 130 -5.47 7.97 -6.85
N LYS A 131 -6.56 7.80 -7.59
CA LYS A 131 -7.85 7.38 -7.03
C LYS A 131 -7.90 5.86 -6.89
N ARG A 132 -8.83 5.37 -6.07
CA ARG A 132 -9.10 3.93 -5.90
C ARG A 132 -10.57 3.62 -6.14
N ARG A 133 -10.85 2.38 -6.57
CA ARG A 133 -12.18 1.77 -6.58
C ARG A 133 -12.36 0.91 -5.36
N ILE A 134 -13.56 0.94 -4.84
CA ILE A 134 -13.94 0.15 -3.68
C ILE A 134 -14.81 -1.03 -4.12
N TRP A 135 -14.51 -2.20 -3.59
CA TRP A 135 -15.17 -3.45 -3.88
C TRP A 135 -15.66 -4.10 -2.60
N THR A 136 -16.73 -4.88 -2.67
CA THR A 136 -17.15 -5.76 -1.58
C THR A 136 -16.39 -7.10 -1.62
N ASP A 137 -16.47 -7.87 -0.55
CA ASP A 137 -15.95 -9.25 -0.51
C ASP A 137 -16.60 -10.17 -1.55
N GLU A 138 -17.84 -9.86 -1.97
CA GLU A 138 -18.59 -10.58 -2.99
C GLU A 138 -18.24 -10.12 -4.42
N ASN A 139 -17.19 -9.32 -4.60
CA ASN A 139 -16.75 -8.75 -5.88
C ASN A 139 -17.76 -7.79 -6.55
N GLU A 140 -18.58 -7.09 -5.80
CA GLU A 140 -19.37 -5.97 -6.30
C GLU A 140 -18.54 -4.69 -6.27
N CYS A 141 -18.47 -3.95 -7.39
CA CYS A 141 -17.83 -2.63 -7.43
C CYS A 141 -18.80 -1.57 -6.90
N LEU A 142 -18.42 -0.90 -5.80
CA LEU A 142 -19.19 0.20 -5.20
C LEU A 142 -18.95 1.53 -5.91
N GLY A 143 -17.86 1.66 -6.66
CA GLY A 143 -17.49 2.86 -7.38
C GLY A 143 -16.15 3.45 -6.94
N ILE A 144 -15.87 4.68 -7.40
CA ILE A 144 -14.66 5.40 -7.02
C ILE A 144 -14.83 6.01 -5.63
N ASP A 145 -13.81 5.81 -4.78
CA ASP A 145 -13.75 6.43 -3.45
C ASP A 145 -13.75 7.96 -3.57
N ASN A 146 -14.76 8.57 -3.00
CA ASN A 146 -14.92 10.02 -2.89
C ASN A 146 -14.98 10.46 -1.43
N PHE A 147 -14.44 9.67 -0.54
CA PHE A 147 -14.53 9.88 0.90
C PHE A 147 -13.13 9.94 1.55
N GLU A 148 -12.33 8.88 1.47
CA GLU A 148 -11.06 8.80 2.19
C GLU A 148 -9.85 9.18 1.34
N SER A 149 -9.80 8.77 0.08
CA SER A 149 -8.60 8.94 -0.75
C SER A 149 -8.73 10.09 -1.76
N VAL A 150 -9.19 11.23 -1.31
CA VAL A 150 -9.45 12.41 -2.16
C VAL A 150 -8.48 13.57 -1.92
N GLY A 151 -7.59 13.44 -0.94
CA GLY A 151 -6.59 14.45 -0.61
C GLY A 151 -7.22 15.78 -0.17
N ASP A 152 -6.79 16.86 -0.81
CA ASP A 152 -7.25 18.21 -0.56
C ASP A 152 -8.45 18.64 -1.43
N ASN A 153 -9.19 17.67 -1.98
CA ASN A 153 -10.38 17.97 -2.77
C ASN A 153 -11.40 18.78 -1.92
N PRO A 154 -11.82 19.97 -2.35
CA PRO A 154 -12.79 20.80 -1.62
C PRO A 154 -14.16 20.12 -1.48
N ASP A 155 -14.51 19.23 -2.40
CA ASP A 155 -15.79 18.51 -2.41
C ASP A 155 -15.78 17.26 -1.51
N ARG A 156 -14.67 17.01 -0.78
CA ARG A 156 -14.57 15.86 0.14
C ARG A 156 -15.66 15.89 1.20
N LYS A 157 -16.20 14.72 1.49
CA LYS A 157 -17.29 14.54 2.46
C LYS A 157 -16.81 14.27 3.89
N VAL A 158 -15.52 14.44 4.16
CA VAL A 158 -14.90 14.27 5.48
C VAL A 158 -14.26 15.56 5.96
N ALA A 159 -14.20 15.70 7.27
CA ALA A 159 -13.65 16.91 7.89
C ALA A 159 -12.10 17.01 7.80
N TYR A 160 -11.42 15.95 7.40
CA TYR A 160 -9.95 15.89 7.34
C TYR A 160 -9.48 15.56 5.93
N GLU A 161 -8.30 16.04 5.60
CA GLU A 161 -7.61 15.70 4.36
C GLU A 161 -6.76 14.46 4.57
N MET A 162 -6.88 13.49 3.67
CA MET A 162 -5.97 12.34 3.60
C MET A 162 -6.02 11.69 2.22
N VAL A 163 -5.02 10.88 1.94
CA VAL A 163 -5.07 9.84 0.92
C VAL A 163 -4.69 8.51 1.55
N ASP A 164 -5.31 7.45 1.09
CA ASP A 164 -4.97 6.11 1.53
C ASP A 164 -3.53 5.76 1.14
N ASN A 165 -2.81 5.11 2.04
CA ASN A 165 -1.41 4.72 1.83
C ASN A 165 -1.20 3.94 0.53
N ASN A 166 -2.15 3.07 0.16
CA ASN A 166 -2.06 2.26 -1.05
C ASN A 166 -2.07 3.10 -2.34
N THR A 167 -2.58 4.34 -2.29
CA THR A 167 -2.68 5.20 -3.47
C THR A 167 -1.45 6.06 -3.70
N LEU A 168 -0.47 6.04 -2.80
CA LEU A 168 0.69 6.90 -2.78
C LEU A 168 1.90 6.32 -3.52
N MET A 169 2.64 7.20 -4.21
CA MET A 169 4.04 6.98 -4.56
C MET A 169 4.84 8.20 -4.09
N PHE A 170 6.00 7.99 -3.48
CA PHE A 170 6.82 9.06 -2.93
C PHE A 170 8.31 8.76 -3.08
N SER A 171 9.13 9.81 -3.04
CA SER A 171 10.59 9.64 -3.07
C SER A 171 11.08 8.90 -1.83
N ARG A 172 12.09 8.04 -2.00
CA ARG A 172 12.73 7.32 -0.88
C ARG A 172 13.12 8.27 0.25
N ARG A 173 13.64 9.45 -0.07
CA ARG A 173 14.04 10.44 0.92
C ARG A 173 12.88 10.82 1.86
N LEU A 174 11.70 11.07 1.32
CA LEU A 174 10.51 11.35 2.14
C LEU A 174 10.12 10.13 2.96
N GLY A 175 10.10 8.94 2.36
CA GLY A 175 9.77 7.69 3.07
C GLY A 175 10.69 7.44 4.25
N THR A 176 12.00 7.52 4.07
CA THR A 176 12.99 7.34 5.15
C THR A 176 12.78 8.36 6.28
N SER A 177 12.52 9.62 5.94
CA SER A 177 12.27 10.66 6.93
C SER A 177 10.94 10.47 7.68
N ALA A 178 9.93 9.91 7.02
CA ALA A 178 8.61 9.66 7.59
C ALA A 178 8.50 8.33 8.34
N ALA A 179 9.47 7.43 8.22
CA ALA A 179 9.40 6.09 8.81
C ALA A 179 9.11 6.13 10.33
N VAL A 180 9.58 7.15 11.02
CA VAL A 180 9.32 7.34 12.45
C VAL A 180 7.82 7.51 12.77
N LEU A 181 7.01 8.01 11.84
CA LEU A 181 5.57 8.20 12.04
C LEU A 181 4.81 6.88 12.17
N TYR A 182 5.38 5.79 11.64
CA TYR A 182 4.82 4.45 11.70
C TYR A 182 5.33 3.63 12.90
N ARG A 183 6.17 4.21 13.75
CA ARG A 183 6.87 3.48 14.81
C ARG A 183 6.02 3.20 16.04
N GLU A 184 5.07 4.06 16.38
CA GLU A 184 4.44 4.11 17.71
C GLU A 184 2.91 4.00 17.68
N THR A 185 2.33 3.38 16.67
CA THR A 185 0.89 3.51 16.51
C THR A 185 0.11 2.33 17.05
N ASN A 186 -0.43 2.54 18.23
CA ASN A 186 -1.68 1.91 18.66
C ASN A 186 -2.92 2.61 18.04
N GLN A 187 -2.72 3.54 17.08
CA GLN A 187 -3.77 4.40 16.54
C GLN A 187 -3.82 4.27 15.03
N TYR A 188 -5.02 4.09 14.50
CA TYR A 188 -5.34 4.07 13.06
C TYR A 188 -5.22 5.47 12.42
N ASN A 189 -4.14 6.21 12.69
CA ASN A 189 -3.93 7.59 12.21
C ASN A 189 -2.72 7.74 11.29
N ASP A 190 -2.05 6.65 10.97
CA ASP A 190 -0.79 6.67 10.21
C ASP A 190 -0.95 7.36 8.86
N ASP A 191 -2.02 7.05 8.14
CA ASP A 191 -2.30 7.62 6.82
C ASP A 191 -2.44 9.14 6.89
N ARG A 192 -3.10 9.66 7.93
CA ARG A 192 -3.28 11.10 8.13
C ARG A 192 -1.98 11.78 8.50
N LEU A 193 -1.21 11.18 9.40
CA LEU A 193 0.10 11.71 9.80
C LEU A 193 1.07 11.71 8.63
N PHE A 194 1.07 10.64 7.85
CA PHE A 194 1.92 10.54 6.68
C PHE A 194 1.50 11.53 5.59
N TYR A 195 0.21 11.67 5.33
CA TYR A 195 -0.29 12.66 4.39
C TYR A 195 0.07 14.09 4.81
N ALA A 196 -0.10 14.45 6.08
CA ALA A 196 0.29 15.75 6.62
C ALA A 196 1.79 16.00 6.45
N PHE A 197 2.62 14.98 6.72
CA PHE A 197 4.06 15.04 6.51
C PHE A 197 4.41 15.26 5.02
N LEU A 198 3.78 14.53 4.11
CA LEU A 198 4.01 14.69 2.68
C LEU A 198 3.64 16.11 2.20
N LYS A 199 2.53 16.67 2.67
CA LYS A 199 2.16 18.06 2.36
C LYS A 199 3.18 19.06 2.89
N GLN A 200 3.66 18.88 4.10
CA GLN A 200 4.58 19.80 4.75
C GLN A 200 5.98 19.76 4.12
N TYR A 201 6.51 18.58 3.81
CA TYR A 201 7.90 18.38 3.40
C TYR A 201 8.07 17.96 1.94
N GLY A 202 7.05 17.44 1.31
CA GLY A 202 7.06 16.97 -0.09
C GLY A 202 6.57 18.01 -1.09
N GLY A 203 5.95 19.09 -0.61
CA GLY A 203 5.33 20.09 -1.47
C GLY A 203 4.06 19.58 -2.17
N ASN A 204 3.64 20.25 -3.23
CA ASN A 204 2.43 19.92 -3.97
C ASN A 204 2.54 18.53 -4.65
N PRO A 205 1.55 17.64 -4.50
CA PRO A 205 1.56 16.33 -5.12
C PRO A 205 1.38 16.38 -6.64
N GLY A 206 1.82 15.29 -7.28
CA GLY A 206 1.26 14.86 -8.54
C GLY A 206 -0.06 14.14 -8.29
N LYS A 207 -1.03 14.29 -9.19
CA LYS A 207 -2.35 13.62 -9.11
C LYS A 207 -2.62 12.88 -10.39
N THR A 208 -3.22 11.70 -10.30
CA THR A 208 -3.79 11.03 -11.46
C THR A 208 -5.31 11.05 -11.34
N GLU A 209 -6.00 11.35 -12.44
CA GLU A 209 -7.47 11.35 -12.46
C GLU A 209 -8.05 9.94 -12.52
N LYS A 210 -7.24 8.94 -12.87
CA LYS A 210 -7.67 7.55 -13.01
C LYS A 210 -7.66 6.84 -11.66
N ALA A 211 -8.70 6.08 -11.38
CA ALA A 211 -8.71 5.09 -10.31
C ALA A 211 -7.97 3.83 -10.82
N THR A 212 -6.73 3.66 -10.36
CA THR A 212 -5.87 2.57 -10.81
C THR A 212 -5.58 1.54 -9.72
N ILE A 213 -6.20 1.70 -8.56
CA ILE A 213 -6.21 0.75 -7.46
C ILE A 213 -7.63 0.26 -7.23
N ASN A 214 -7.76 -1.01 -6.95
CA ASN A 214 -8.96 -1.66 -6.49
C ASN A 214 -8.71 -2.17 -5.07
N GLN A 215 -9.65 -1.93 -4.16
CA GLN A 215 -9.52 -2.31 -2.75
C GLN A 215 -10.80 -2.93 -2.24
N ILE A 216 -10.67 -4.04 -1.54
CA ILE A 216 -11.80 -4.65 -0.83
C ILE A 216 -12.07 -3.83 0.43
N CYS A 217 -13.28 -3.34 0.58
CA CYS A 217 -13.65 -2.61 1.79
C CYS A 217 -13.93 -3.56 2.96
N PRO A 218 -13.54 -3.17 4.18
CA PRO A 218 -13.99 -3.90 5.37
C PRO A 218 -15.52 -3.90 5.48
N LYS A 219 -16.13 -5.04 5.77
CA LYS A 219 -17.60 -5.20 5.83
C LYS A 219 -18.29 -4.15 6.72
N ARG A 220 -17.63 -3.72 7.80
CA ARG A 220 -18.12 -2.65 8.70
C ARG A 220 -18.26 -1.28 8.02
N LEU A 221 -17.54 -1.03 6.93
CA LEU A 221 -17.52 0.24 6.18
C LEU A 221 -18.32 0.18 4.89
N GLU A 222 -18.82 -0.98 4.50
CA GLU A 222 -19.49 -1.21 3.22
C GLU A 222 -20.69 -0.26 3.01
N LEU A 223 -21.56 -0.14 4.02
CA LEU A 223 -22.74 0.73 3.92
C LEU A 223 -22.33 2.19 3.67
N MET A 224 -21.27 2.64 4.34
CA MET A 224 -20.72 3.99 4.15
C MET A 224 -20.19 4.18 2.72
N PHE A 225 -19.42 3.25 2.21
CA PHE A 225 -18.90 3.34 0.84
C PHE A 225 -20.00 3.27 -0.21
N ARG A 226 -21.06 2.47 -0.01
CA ARG A 226 -22.25 2.45 -0.89
C ARG A 226 -22.92 3.84 -1.02
N GLN A 227 -22.84 4.66 0.02
CA GLN A 227 -23.43 6.00 0.03
C GLN A 227 -22.49 7.08 -0.54
N LEU A 228 -21.19 6.89 -0.41
CA LEU A 228 -20.18 7.92 -0.65
C LEU A 228 -19.35 7.73 -1.92
N CYS A 229 -19.24 6.49 -2.44
CA CYS A 229 -18.57 6.25 -3.71
C CYS A 229 -19.35 6.87 -4.88
N THR A 230 -18.60 7.38 -5.85
CA THR A 230 -19.16 7.86 -7.12
C THR A 230 -19.23 6.71 -8.10
N LYS A 231 -20.41 6.41 -8.62
CA LYS A 231 -20.58 5.43 -9.70
C LYS A 231 -19.87 5.94 -10.97
N GLU A 232 -19.18 5.05 -11.64
CA GLU A 232 -18.59 5.32 -12.97
C GLU A 232 -19.64 5.42 -14.06
#